data_bcbe0e5d510f76d21f9ddd15ebc83a41
#
_entry.id   bcbe0e5d510f76d21f9ddd15ebc83a41
#
_cell.length_a   1.000
_cell.length_b   1.000
_cell.length_c   1.000
_cell.angle_alpha   90.00
_cell.angle_beta   90.00
_cell.angle_gamma   90.00
#
_symmetry.space_group_name_H-M   'P 1'
#
loop_
_entity.id
_entity.type
_entity.pdbx_description
1 polymer ?
#
loop_
_entity_poly.entity_id
_entity_poly.type
_entity_poly.pdbx_seq_one_letter_code
_entity_poly.pdbx_strand_id
1 'polypeptide(L)'
;MNETIFTYIVLILIISLQSIVGVGVLVLGTPIMLLLNYSMVEVLSILLPISIVTSLGNFLYFKFQKKKMNIKIDSEIKKYLMTICIPSIFIGLLILKHFENYINFNIVVSIMIILSILFLIKFKDKVFTWNKKFKIIALGLIGITHGITNSGGTMLSIFVTALQKNKINESRYNITFAYLFLGFFQYAIFILIFKIDFYNFELGTIFIIILFGIILGNLLIKFINEHIFRIIINIL
;
A
#
# COMPACT_ATOMS: atom_id res chain seq x y z
N MET A 1 28.21 -8.15 0.83
CA MET A 1 27.50 -7.01 0.19
C MET A 1 27.10 -6.11 1.34
N ASN A 2 27.47 -4.82 1.32
CA ASN A 2 27.15 -3.94 2.44
C ASN A 2 25.62 -3.95 2.66
N GLU A 3 25.17 -4.12 3.90
CA GLU A 3 23.73 -4.15 4.26
C GLU A 3 22.95 -2.96 3.71
N THR A 4 23.59 -1.78 3.66
CA THR A 4 23.03 -0.57 3.06
C THR A 4 22.75 -0.70 1.56
N ILE A 5 23.68 -1.27 0.79
CA ILE A 5 23.48 -1.47 -0.67
C ILE A 5 22.35 -2.45 -0.92
N PHE A 6 22.29 -3.53 -0.13
CA PHE A 6 21.21 -4.50 -0.22
C PHE A 6 19.84 -3.84 0.04
N THR A 7 19.74 -3.04 1.10
CA THR A 7 18.51 -2.31 1.44
C THR A 7 18.08 -1.37 0.32
N TYR A 8 19.02 -0.65 -0.32
CA TYR A 8 18.71 0.26 -1.43
C TYR A 8 18.19 -0.49 -2.67
N ILE A 9 18.79 -1.64 -3.01
CA ILE A 9 18.32 -2.49 -4.13
C ILE A 9 16.90 -2.98 -3.84
N VAL A 10 16.64 -3.46 -2.63
CA VAL A 10 15.31 -3.91 -2.22
C VAL A 10 14.30 -2.76 -2.30
N LEU A 11 14.64 -1.57 -1.82
CA LEU A 11 13.78 -0.40 -1.93
C LEU A 11 13.45 -0.04 -3.39
N ILE A 12 14.43 -0.05 -4.28
CA ILE A 12 14.20 0.19 -5.73
C ILE A 12 13.20 -0.81 -6.29
N LEU A 13 13.36 -2.09 -5.99
CA LEU A 13 12.48 -3.15 -6.48
C LEU A 13 11.03 -2.98 -5.99
N ILE A 14 10.84 -2.75 -4.68
CA ILE A 14 9.50 -2.60 -4.12
C ILE A 14 8.82 -1.28 -4.55
N ILE A 15 9.59 -0.20 -4.74
CA ILE A 15 9.08 1.07 -5.30
C ILE A 15 8.68 0.87 -6.76
N SER A 16 9.47 0.11 -7.53
CA SER A 16 9.12 -0.22 -8.91
C SER A 16 7.84 -1.04 -8.99
N LEU A 17 7.66 -2.03 -8.11
CA LEU A 17 6.42 -2.80 -8.00
C LEU A 17 5.23 -1.91 -7.62
N GLN A 18 5.39 -1.01 -6.66
CA GLN A 18 4.34 -0.03 -6.34
C GLN A 18 4.00 0.86 -7.54
N SER A 19 4.97 1.20 -8.35
CA SER A 19 4.74 2.01 -9.56
C SER A 19 4.06 1.22 -10.68
N ILE A 20 4.23 -0.09 -10.73
CA ILE A 20 3.52 -0.99 -11.67
C ILE A 20 2.06 -1.17 -11.25
N VAL A 21 1.80 -1.49 -9.99
CA VAL A 21 0.49 -1.98 -9.53
C VAL A 21 -0.28 -0.91 -8.74
N GLY A 22 0.41 0.06 -8.16
CA GLY A 22 -0.14 1.06 -7.26
C GLY A 22 0.01 0.70 -5.77
N VAL A 23 0.52 -0.50 -5.47
CA VAL A 23 0.75 -1.05 -4.13
C VAL A 23 2.07 -1.80 -4.11
N GLY A 24 2.81 -1.79 -2.99
CA GLY A 24 4.07 -2.53 -2.90
C GLY A 24 4.93 -2.14 -1.71
N VAL A 25 5.33 -0.88 -1.58
CA VAL A 25 6.27 -0.43 -0.55
C VAL A 25 5.86 -0.84 0.85
N LEU A 26 4.61 -0.61 1.24
CA LEU A 26 4.13 -0.97 2.57
C LEU A 26 3.92 -2.48 2.72
N VAL A 27 3.40 -3.14 1.70
CA VAL A 27 3.04 -4.57 1.75
C VAL A 27 4.26 -5.47 1.80
N LEU A 28 5.25 -5.23 0.94
CA LEU A 28 6.48 -6.01 0.87
C LEU A 28 7.57 -5.46 1.78
N GLY A 29 7.67 -4.15 1.90
CA GLY A 29 8.68 -3.51 2.73
C GLY A 29 8.49 -3.84 4.21
N THR A 30 7.25 -3.90 4.71
CA THR A 30 6.99 -4.21 6.12
C THR A 30 7.56 -5.58 6.54
N PRO A 31 7.22 -6.71 5.90
CA PRO A 31 7.79 -8.00 6.31
C PRO A 31 9.30 -8.06 6.13
N ILE A 32 9.86 -7.45 5.07
CA ILE A 32 11.30 -7.43 4.85
C ILE A 32 12.02 -6.68 5.98
N MET A 33 11.54 -5.51 6.37
CA MET A 33 12.16 -4.73 7.46
C MET A 33 12.01 -5.39 8.82
N LEU A 34 10.86 -6.04 9.08
CA LEU A 34 10.69 -6.83 10.30
C LEU A 34 11.66 -8.01 10.37
N LEU A 35 11.95 -8.67 9.25
CA LEU A 35 12.96 -9.73 9.16
C LEU A 35 14.39 -9.20 9.37
N LEU A 36 14.64 -7.92 9.10
CA LEU A 36 15.87 -7.20 9.41
C LEU A 36 15.89 -6.66 10.85
N ASN A 37 14.97 -7.12 11.71
CA ASN A 37 14.85 -6.77 13.12
C ASN A 37 14.48 -5.31 13.43
N TYR A 38 13.90 -4.58 12.48
CA TYR A 38 13.29 -3.29 12.77
C TYR A 38 11.99 -3.50 13.56
N SER A 39 11.73 -2.63 14.54
CA SER A 39 10.44 -2.58 15.23
C SER A 39 9.33 -2.11 14.27
N MET A 40 8.06 -2.43 14.57
CA MET A 40 6.94 -2.00 13.72
C MET A 40 6.82 -0.48 13.62
N VAL A 41 7.16 0.24 14.69
CA VAL A 41 7.17 1.72 14.71
C VAL A 41 8.26 2.28 13.79
N GLU A 42 9.47 1.72 13.80
CA GLU A 42 10.53 2.09 12.87
C GLU A 42 10.15 1.80 11.43
N VAL A 43 9.57 0.62 11.17
CA VAL A 43 9.06 0.25 9.84
C VAL A 43 8.05 1.27 9.31
N LEU A 44 7.09 1.67 10.14
CA LEU A 44 6.09 2.69 9.77
C LEU A 44 6.75 4.05 9.51
N SER A 45 7.69 4.47 10.38
CA SER A 45 8.37 5.76 10.25
C SER A 45 9.16 5.89 8.95
N ILE A 46 9.69 4.77 8.45
CA ILE A 46 10.51 4.70 7.23
C ILE A 46 9.63 4.53 5.98
N LEU A 47 8.77 3.52 5.99
CA LEU A 47 8.07 3.13 4.76
C LEU A 47 6.88 4.03 4.42
N LEU A 48 6.21 4.66 5.39
CA LEU A 48 5.08 5.54 5.10
C LEU A 48 5.49 6.75 4.26
N PRO A 49 6.53 7.54 4.62
CA PRO A 49 6.98 8.65 3.78
C PRO A 49 7.38 8.20 2.37
N ILE A 50 8.13 7.08 2.26
CA ILE A 50 8.55 6.53 0.96
C ILE A 50 7.33 6.17 0.11
N SER A 51 6.35 5.49 0.70
CA SER A 51 5.12 5.10 0.00
C SER A 51 4.29 6.30 -0.45
N ILE A 52 4.20 7.35 0.38
CA ILE A 52 3.48 8.59 0.06
C ILE A 52 4.14 9.29 -1.13
N VAL A 53 5.46 9.48 -1.08
CA VAL A 53 6.21 10.15 -2.16
C VAL A 53 6.11 9.33 -3.46
N THR A 54 6.24 8.01 -3.38
CA THR A 54 6.07 7.10 -4.53
C THR A 54 4.66 7.20 -5.12
N SER A 55 3.63 7.16 -4.27
CA SER A 55 2.23 7.28 -4.71
C SER A 55 1.94 8.65 -5.31
N LEU A 56 2.49 9.72 -4.74
CA LEU A 56 2.35 11.08 -5.27
C LEU A 56 3.01 11.20 -6.65
N GLY A 57 4.24 10.70 -6.80
CA GLY A 57 4.94 10.70 -8.09
C GLY A 57 4.16 9.94 -9.17
N ASN A 58 3.65 8.75 -8.84
CA ASN A 58 2.82 7.97 -9.75
C ASN A 58 1.48 8.66 -10.06
N PHE A 59 0.84 9.28 -9.07
CA PHE A 59 -0.41 10.01 -9.27
C PHE A 59 -0.22 11.21 -10.20
N LEU A 60 0.87 11.96 -10.04
CA LEU A 60 1.24 13.05 -10.93
C LEU A 60 1.52 12.53 -12.34
N TYR A 61 2.28 11.44 -12.50
CA TYR A 61 2.52 10.81 -13.78
C TYR A 61 1.21 10.45 -14.50
N PHE A 62 0.25 9.82 -13.80
CA PHE A 62 -1.07 9.54 -14.35
C PHE A 62 -1.84 10.81 -14.72
N LYS A 63 -1.75 11.88 -13.91
CA LYS A 63 -2.43 13.15 -14.20
C LYS A 63 -1.94 13.77 -15.51
N PHE A 64 -0.65 13.67 -15.80
CA PHE A 64 -0.10 14.13 -17.09
C PHE A 64 -0.55 13.26 -18.27
N GLN A 65 -0.71 11.95 -18.07
CA GLN A 65 -1.23 11.03 -19.09
C GLN A 65 -2.76 11.11 -19.25
N LYS A 66 -3.48 11.61 -18.25
CA LYS A 66 -4.95 11.64 -18.19
C LYS A 66 -5.62 12.33 -19.39
N LYS A 67 -4.97 13.34 -19.99
CA LYS A 67 -5.47 14.00 -21.20
C LYS A 67 -5.77 13.01 -22.36
N LYS A 68 -5.15 11.80 -22.32
CA LYS A 68 -5.34 10.72 -23.32
C LYS A 68 -6.31 9.63 -22.87
N MET A 69 -6.57 9.43 -21.59
CA MET A 69 -7.25 8.21 -21.09
C MET A 69 -8.62 8.42 -20.42
N ASN A 70 -9.07 9.65 -20.19
CA ASN A 70 -10.35 9.98 -19.52
C ASN A 70 -10.67 9.20 -18.24
N ILE A 71 -9.63 8.84 -17.44
CA ILE A 71 -9.76 8.07 -16.20
C ILE A 71 -10.15 9.01 -15.06
N LYS A 72 -11.12 8.59 -14.24
CA LYS A 72 -11.60 9.34 -13.07
C LYS A 72 -11.41 8.54 -11.79
N ILE A 73 -11.25 9.25 -10.67
CA ILE A 73 -11.33 8.64 -9.35
C ILE A 73 -12.77 8.21 -9.12
N ASP A 74 -12.93 6.95 -8.72
CA ASP A 74 -14.23 6.41 -8.38
C ASP A 74 -14.78 7.06 -7.12
N SER A 75 -15.99 7.61 -7.21
CA SER A 75 -16.63 8.33 -6.11
C SER A 75 -16.99 7.40 -4.95
N GLU A 76 -17.32 6.15 -5.22
CA GLU A 76 -17.62 5.13 -4.20
C GLU A 76 -16.35 4.80 -3.41
N ILE A 77 -15.23 4.60 -4.09
CA ILE A 77 -13.92 4.37 -3.46
C ILE A 77 -13.56 5.56 -2.58
N LYS A 78 -13.60 6.79 -3.11
CA LYS A 78 -13.29 7.99 -2.33
C LYS A 78 -14.14 8.10 -1.07
N LYS A 79 -15.45 7.87 -1.18
CA LYS A 79 -16.37 7.91 -0.04
C LYS A 79 -15.98 6.89 1.04
N TYR A 80 -15.74 5.64 0.66
CA TYR A 80 -15.39 4.58 1.61
C TYR A 80 -14.04 4.80 2.27
N LEU A 81 -13.04 5.32 1.55
CA LEU A 81 -11.75 5.68 2.13
C LEU A 81 -11.93 6.70 3.26
N MET A 82 -12.71 7.76 3.03
CA MET A 82 -12.93 8.81 4.02
C MET A 82 -13.76 8.37 5.21
N THR A 83 -14.86 7.64 4.96
CA THR A 83 -15.86 7.36 6.01
C THR A 83 -15.59 6.08 6.80
N ILE A 84 -14.83 5.15 6.25
CA ILE A 84 -14.59 3.83 6.85
C ILE A 84 -13.12 3.57 7.08
N CYS A 85 -12.28 3.68 6.02
CA CYS A 85 -10.88 3.29 6.14
C CYS A 85 -10.09 4.19 7.09
N ILE A 86 -10.25 5.53 7.05
CA ILE A 86 -9.50 6.43 7.95
C ILE A 86 -9.84 6.18 9.42
N PRO A 87 -11.12 6.15 9.87
CA PRO A 87 -11.43 5.80 11.25
C PRO A 87 -10.91 4.42 11.67
N SER A 88 -10.96 3.44 10.76
CA SER A 88 -10.44 2.11 11.02
C SER A 88 -8.92 2.07 11.14
N ILE A 89 -8.18 2.84 10.34
CA ILE A 89 -6.73 3.02 10.46
C ILE A 89 -6.37 3.65 11.81
N PHE A 90 -7.12 4.66 12.25
CA PHE A 90 -6.92 5.27 13.56
C PHE A 90 -7.05 4.23 14.68
N ILE A 91 -8.09 3.39 14.64
CA ILE A 91 -8.26 2.28 15.59
C ILE A 91 -7.07 1.31 15.50
N GLY A 92 -6.64 0.95 14.29
CA GLY A 92 -5.49 0.07 14.08
C GLY A 92 -4.19 0.62 14.68
N LEU A 93 -3.92 1.92 14.51
CA LEU A 93 -2.74 2.59 15.10
C LEU A 93 -2.82 2.67 16.64
N LEU A 94 -4.01 2.84 17.22
CA LEU A 94 -4.19 2.78 18.67
C LEU A 94 -3.92 1.38 19.22
N ILE A 95 -4.38 0.33 18.50
CA ILE A 95 -4.09 -1.06 18.86
C ILE A 95 -2.57 -1.29 18.76
N LEU A 96 -1.91 -0.86 17.68
CA LEU A 96 -0.46 -0.95 17.54
C LEU A 96 0.24 -0.33 18.75
N LYS A 97 -0.09 0.92 19.09
CA LYS A 97 0.53 1.64 20.22
C LYS A 97 0.36 0.92 21.54
N HIS A 98 -0.82 0.33 21.78
CA HIS A 98 -1.08 -0.36 23.04
C HIS A 98 -0.32 -1.69 23.14
N PHE A 99 -0.13 -2.39 22.04
CA PHE A 99 0.40 -3.74 22.00
C PHE A 99 1.83 -3.85 21.44
N GLU A 100 2.48 -2.74 21.04
CA GLU A 100 3.78 -2.77 20.38
C GLU A 100 4.87 -3.53 21.15
N ASN A 101 4.82 -3.49 22.48
CA ASN A 101 5.80 -4.15 23.36
C ASN A 101 5.38 -5.60 23.76
N TYR A 102 4.17 -6.01 23.45
CA TYR A 102 3.62 -7.30 23.90
C TYR A 102 3.45 -8.31 22.76
N ILE A 103 3.42 -7.86 21.52
CA ILE A 103 3.09 -8.70 20.36
C ILE A 103 4.30 -8.84 19.44
N ASN A 104 4.57 -10.07 19.01
CA ASN A 104 5.53 -10.33 17.95
C ASN A 104 4.90 -10.00 16.59
N PHE A 105 5.26 -8.84 16.02
CA PHE A 105 4.71 -8.37 14.75
C PHE A 105 5.10 -9.22 13.55
N ASN A 106 6.18 -9.99 13.61
CA ASN A 106 6.49 -10.97 12.56
C ASN A 106 5.36 -12.00 12.42
N ILE A 107 4.82 -12.48 13.56
CA ILE A 107 3.70 -13.44 13.56
C ILE A 107 2.43 -12.76 13.05
N VAL A 108 2.13 -11.55 13.52
CA VAL A 108 0.92 -10.82 13.10
C VAL A 108 0.93 -10.55 11.60
N VAL A 109 2.04 -10.06 11.06
CA VAL A 109 2.17 -9.79 9.61
C VAL A 109 2.08 -11.09 8.81
N SER A 110 2.69 -12.19 9.27
CA SER A 110 2.57 -13.51 8.63
C SER A 110 1.12 -13.99 8.56
N ILE A 111 0.38 -13.87 9.67
CA ILE A 111 -1.05 -14.21 9.70
C ILE A 111 -1.84 -13.33 8.72
N MET A 112 -1.55 -12.02 8.65
CA MET A 112 -2.23 -11.11 7.75
C MET A 112 -1.94 -11.41 6.27
N ILE A 113 -0.72 -11.86 5.94
CA ILE A 113 -0.38 -12.33 4.60
C ILE A 113 -1.20 -13.58 4.25
N ILE A 114 -1.28 -14.56 5.14
CA ILE A 114 -2.08 -15.78 4.94
C ILE A 114 -3.57 -15.43 4.75
N LEU A 115 -4.11 -14.53 5.58
CA LEU A 115 -5.49 -14.06 5.44
C LEU A 115 -5.73 -13.34 4.10
N SER A 116 -4.75 -12.56 3.63
CA SER A 116 -4.83 -11.90 2.32
C SER A 116 -4.87 -12.92 1.18
N ILE A 117 -4.07 -13.99 1.25
CA ILE A 117 -4.07 -15.08 0.27
C ILE A 117 -5.42 -15.81 0.30
N LEU A 118 -5.96 -16.13 1.48
CA LEU A 118 -7.27 -16.78 1.61
C LEU A 118 -8.40 -15.89 1.05
N PHE A 119 -8.31 -14.60 1.32
CA PHE A 119 -9.24 -13.62 0.76
C PHE A 119 -9.19 -13.59 -0.77
N LEU A 120 -7.99 -13.62 -1.33
CA LEU A 120 -7.75 -13.69 -2.76
C LEU A 120 -8.37 -14.95 -3.38
N ILE A 121 -8.05 -16.14 -2.85
CA ILE A 121 -8.55 -17.43 -3.36
C ILE A 121 -10.09 -17.44 -3.37
N LYS A 122 -10.72 -16.92 -2.32
CA LYS A 122 -12.18 -16.91 -2.19
C LYS A 122 -12.87 -15.94 -3.13
N PHE A 123 -12.22 -14.83 -3.48
CA PHE A 123 -12.87 -13.68 -4.12
C PHE A 123 -12.31 -13.33 -5.51
N LYS A 124 -11.27 -14.04 -6.00
CA LYS A 124 -10.56 -13.76 -7.26
C LYS A 124 -11.47 -13.62 -8.49
N ASP A 125 -12.50 -14.46 -8.62
CA ASP A 125 -13.32 -14.55 -9.83
C ASP A 125 -14.76 -14.04 -9.63
N LYS A 126 -15.09 -13.56 -8.45
CA LYS A 126 -16.43 -13.05 -8.16
C LYS A 126 -16.46 -11.55 -8.42
N VAL A 127 -17.04 -11.16 -9.56
CA VAL A 127 -17.48 -9.78 -9.79
C VAL A 127 -18.43 -9.41 -8.67
N PHE A 128 -17.98 -8.50 -7.84
CA PHE A 128 -18.61 -8.21 -6.57
C PHE A 128 -19.97 -7.56 -6.73
N THR A 129 -20.99 -8.35 -6.66
CA THR A 129 -22.31 -7.95 -6.17
C THR A 129 -22.32 -7.94 -4.62
N TRP A 130 -21.26 -7.42 -4.01
CA TRP A 130 -21.26 -7.29 -2.56
C TRP A 130 -22.34 -6.32 -2.13
N ASN A 131 -23.17 -6.75 -1.19
CA ASN A 131 -24.12 -5.84 -0.57
C ASN A 131 -23.33 -4.77 0.22
N LYS A 132 -23.95 -3.63 0.43
CA LYS A 132 -23.34 -2.47 1.10
C LYS A 132 -22.76 -2.82 2.48
N LYS A 133 -23.42 -3.69 3.24
CA LYS A 133 -22.97 -4.10 4.59
C LYS A 133 -21.63 -4.86 4.52
N PHE A 134 -21.49 -5.77 3.57
CA PHE A 134 -20.26 -6.54 3.41
C PHE A 134 -19.08 -5.66 2.96
N LYS A 135 -19.31 -4.71 2.05
CA LYS A 135 -18.30 -3.73 1.65
C LYS A 135 -17.80 -2.92 2.86
N ILE A 136 -18.70 -2.47 3.73
CA ILE A 136 -18.36 -1.69 4.94
C ILE A 136 -17.51 -2.52 5.89
N ILE A 137 -17.91 -3.76 6.19
CA ILE A 137 -17.16 -4.65 7.09
C ILE A 137 -15.77 -4.97 6.51
N ALA A 138 -15.70 -5.33 5.24
CA ALA A 138 -14.43 -5.63 4.59
C ALA A 138 -13.47 -4.44 4.63
N LEU A 139 -13.94 -3.23 4.29
CA LEU A 139 -13.13 -2.02 4.31
C LEU A 139 -12.74 -1.59 5.73
N GLY A 140 -13.60 -1.84 6.72
CA GLY A 140 -13.26 -1.64 8.13
C GLY A 140 -12.10 -2.54 8.56
N LEU A 141 -12.18 -3.83 8.24
CA LEU A 141 -11.10 -4.80 8.50
C LEU A 141 -9.82 -4.42 7.75
N ILE A 142 -9.91 -4.07 6.48
CA ILE A 142 -8.77 -3.59 5.67
C ILE A 142 -8.12 -2.38 6.34
N GLY A 143 -8.91 -1.42 6.82
CA GLY A 143 -8.38 -0.24 7.49
C GLY A 143 -7.68 -0.56 8.81
N ILE A 144 -8.27 -1.41 9.66
CA ILE A 144 -7.64 -1.84 10.93
C ILE A 144 -6.32 -2.56 10.65
N THR A 145 -6.33 -3.56 9.74
CA THR A 145 -5.12 -4.29 9.37
C THR A 145 -4.06 -3.38 8.78
N HIS A 146 -4.46 -2.40 7.98
CA HIS A 146 -3.54 -1.41 7.41
C HIS A 146 -2.92 -0.53 8.51
N GLY A 147 -3.70 -0.10 9.49
CA GLY A 147 -3.22 0.68 10.64
C GLY A 147 -2.25 -0.09 11.53
N ILE A 148 -2.45 -1.41 11.71
CA ILE A 148 -1.59 -2.23 12.57
C ILE A 148 -0.30 -2.64 11.86
N THR A 149 -0.38 -3.09 10.60
CA THR A 149 0.69 -3.85 9.94
C THR A 149 1.05 -3.37 8.53
N ASN A 150 0.42 -2.32 8.00
CA ASN A 150 0.51 -1.91 6.58
C ASN A 150 0.04 -2.96 5.55
N SER A 151 -0.27 -4.20 5.96
CA SER A 151 -0.62 -5.30 5.04
C SER A 151 -2.03 -5.21 4.46
N GLY A 152 -2.90 -4.35 5.01
CA GLY A 152 -4.24 -4.10 4.46
C GLY A 152 -4.27 -3.62 3.00
N GLY A 153 -3.13 -3.18 2.50
CA GLY A 153 -3.00 -2.69 1.14
C GLY A 153 -3.25 -3.73 0.05
N THR A 154 -2.83 -4.97 0.25
CA THR A 154 -3.12 -6.07 -0.68
C THR A 154 -4.63 -6.28 -0.82
N MET A 155 -5.33 -6.41 0.30
CA MET A 155 -6.79 -6.57 0.30
C MET A 155 -7.50 -5.38 -0.35
N LEU A 156 -7.00 -4.16 -0.12
CA LEU A 156 -7.52 -2.94 -0.74
C LEU A 156 -7.33 -2.97 -2.26
N SER A 157 -6.16 -3.38 -2.75
CA SER A 157 -5.89 -3.45 -4.18
C SER A 157 -6.78 -4.47 -4.89
N ILE A 158 -7.01 -5.63 -4.26
CA ILE A 158 -7.97 -6.64 -4.74
C ILE A 158 -9.39 -6.05 -4.79
N PHE A 159 -9.81 -5.37 -3.73
CA PHE A 159 -11.12 -4.75 -3.65
C PHE A 159 -11.32 -3.69 -4.74
N VAL A 160 -10.35 -2.79 -4.92
CA VAL A 160 -10.40 -1.73 -5.95
C VAL A 160 -10.39 -2.33 -7.35
N THR A 161 -9.52 -3.31 -7.62
CA THR A 161 -9.43 -3.97 -8.94
C THR A 161 -10.74 -4.65 -9.31
N ALA A 162 -11.39 -5.30 -8.35
CA ALA A 162 -12.69 -5.91 -8.55
C ALA A 162 -13.77 -4.87 -8.90
N LEU A 163 -13.83 -3.76 -8.18
CA LEU A 163 -14.77 -2.66 -8.47
C LEU A 163 -14.55 -2.07 -9.88
N GLN A 164 -13.32 -2.00 -10.34
CA GLN A 164 -12.96 -1.50 -11.68
C GLN A 164 -13.07 -2.55 -12.79
N LYS A 165 -13.72 -3.70 -12.52
CA LYS A 165 -13.88 -4.80 -13.48
C LYS A 165 -12.57 -5.23 -14.11
N ASN A 166 -11.49 -5.21 -13.35
CA ASN A 166 -10.13 -5.60 -13.73
C ASN A 166 -9.47 -4.77 -14.86
N LYS A 167 -9.95 -3.57 -15.15
CA LYS A 167 -9.29 -2.67 -16.11
C LYS A 167 -7.98 -2.13 -15.53
N ILE A 168 -6.83 -2.43 -16.14
CA ILE A 168 -5.50 -2.11 -15.62
C ILE A 168 -5.36 -0.63 -15.26
N ASN A 169 -5.56 0.26 -16.19
CA ASN A 169 -5.30 1.69 -16.00
C ASN A 169 -6.24 2.32 -14.96
N GLU A 170 -7.52 1.93 -14.97
CA GLU A 170 -8.50 2.38 -13.97
C GLU A 170 -8.15 1.85 -12.58
N SER A 171 -7.79 0.56 -12.47
CA SER A 171 -7.37 -0.07 -11.21
C SER A 171 -6.11 0.60 -10.66
N ARG A 172 -5.04 0.72 -11.45
CA ARG A 172 -3.80 1.38 -11.05
C ARG A 172 -4.04 2.80 -10.53
N TYR A 173 -4.81 3.59 -11.27
CA TYR A 173 -5.09 4.97 -10.90
C TYR A 173 -5.83 5.07 -9.55
N ASN A 174 -6.87 4.25 -9.38
CA ASN A 174 -7.67 4.25 -8.15
C ASN A 174 -6.90 3.64 -6.97
N ILE A 175 -6.08 2.60 -7.19
CA ILE A 175 -5.20 2.04 -6.17
C ILE A 175 -4.16 3.08 -5.74
N THR A 176 -3.48 3.73 -6.69
CA THR A 176 -2.47 4.77 -6.41
C THR A 176 -3.09 5.93 -5.63
N PHE A 177 -4.30 6.36 -6.01
CA PHE A 177 -5.04 7.38 -5.26
C PHE A 177 -5.36 6.92 -3.84
N ALA A 178 -5.86 5.69 -3.68
CA ALA A 178 -6.19 5.15 -2.36
C ALA A 178 -4.95 5.06 -1.45
N TYR A 179 -3.83 4.62 -1.99
CA TYR A 179 -2.56 4.53 -1.25
C TYR A 179 -2.00 5.90 -0.86
N LEU A 180 -2.02 6.86 -1.77
CA LEU A 180 -1.63 8.23 -1.47
C LEU A 180 -2.50 8.79 -0.34
N PHE A 181 -3.81 8.59 -0.45
CA PHE A 181 -4.78 9.13 0.51
C PHE A 181 -4.64 8.46 1.88
N LEU A 182 -4.65 7.12 1.93
CA LEU A 182 -4.53 6.39 3.20
C LEU A 182 -3.16 6.58 3.83
N GLY A 183 -2.08 6.53 3.03
CA GLY A 183 -0.73 6.75 3.53
C GLY A 183 -0.56 8.13 4.17
N PHE A 184 -1.08 9.18 3.53
CA PHE A 184 -1.04 10.53 4.08
C PHE A 184 -1.77 10.63 5.43
N PHE A 185 -3.01 10.15 5.52
CA PHE A 185 -3.77 10.19 6.77
C PHE A 185 -3.18 9.26 7.83
N GLN A 186 -2.73 8.07 7.45
CA GLN A 186 -2.06 7.16 8.36
C GLN A 186 -0.80 7.79 8.95
N TYR A 187 0.04 8.41 8.13
CA TYR A 187 1.26 9.06 8.58
C TYR A 187 0.99 10.25 9.49
N ALA A 188 0.00 11.09 9.15
CA ALA A 188 -0.41 12.20 10.00
C ALA A 188 -0.87 11.72 11.38
N ILE A 189 -1.73 10.69 11.42
CA ILE A 189 -2.22 10.09 12.67
C ILE A 189 -1.08 9.42 13.43
N PHE A 190 -0.17 8.73 12.73
CA PHE A 190 0.97 8.04 13.31
C PHE A 190 1.91 9.01 14.04
N ILE A 191 2.27 10.15 13.42
CA ILE A 191 3.10 11.19 14.07
C ILE A 191 2.41 11.72 15.33
N LEU A 192 1.10 12.00 15.28
CA LEU A 192 0.35 12.51 16.42
C LEU A 192 0.30 11.50 17.60
N ILE A 193 0.14 10.21 17.28
CA ILE A 193 0.03 9.16 18.31
C ILE A 193 1.38 8.82 18.91
N PHE A 194 2.43 8.62 18.08
CA PHE A 194 3.73 8.12 18.53
C PHE A 194 4.74 9.22 18.87
N LYS A 195 4.44 10.49 18.51
CA LYS A 195 5.32 11.66 18.79
C LYS A 195 6.74 11.44 18.27
N ILE A 196 6.88 10.92 17.07
CA ILE A 196 8.17 10.55 16.49
C ILE A 196 8.84 11.79 15.92
N ASP A 197 10.10 11.98 16.28
CA ASP A 197 11.01 12.88 15.59
C ASP A 197 11.38 12.27 14.24
N PHE A 198 11.51 13.13 13.21
CA PHE A 198 11.85 12.67 11.87
C PHE A 198 13.16 11.87 11.90
N TYR A 199 13.10 10.62 11.43
CA TYR A 199 14.30 9.79 11.30
C TYR A 199 15.30 10.48 10.37
N ASN A 200 16.56 10.58 10.82
CA ASN A 200 17.65 11.17 10.04
C ASN A 200 18.10 10.22 8.92
N PHE A 201 17.25 10.07 7.90
CA PHE A 201 17.70 9.45 6.66
C PHE A 201 18.52 10.45 5.85
N GLU A 202 19.48 9.95 5.09
CA GLU A 202 20.07 10.69 3.97
C GLU A 202 18.98 10.98 2.93
N LEU A 203 18.18 12.02 3.19
CA LEU A 203 17.00 12.38 2.39
C LEU A 203 17.29 12.44 0.89
N GLY A 204 18.52 12.89 0.52
CA GLY A 204 18.95 12.97 -0.87
C GLY A 204 19.04 11.60 -1.54
N THR A 205 19.68 10.64 -0.89
CA THR A 205 19.86 9.27 -1.41
C THR A 205 18.50 8.56 -1.57
N ILE A 206 17.63 8.67 -0.56
CA ILE A 206 16.28 8.08 -0.64
C ILE A 206 15.45 8.71 -1.76
N PHE A 207 15.53 10.03 -1.94
CA PHE A 207 14.81 10.69 -3.02
C PHE A 207 15.24 10.19 -4.40
N ILE A 208 16.55 10.00 -4.63
CA ILE A 208 17.09 9.43 -5.87
C ILE A 208 16.58 8.00 -6.08
N ILE A 209 16.58 7.16 -5.03
CA ILE A 209 16.06 5.79 -5.06
C ILE A 209 14.57 5.78 -5.45
N ILE A 210 13.77 6.66 -4.85
CA ILE A 210 12.34 6.77 -5.16
C ILE A 210 12.14 7.18 -6.63
N LEU A 211 12.85 8.20 -7.11
CA LEU A 211 12.73 8.63 -8.51
C LEU A 211 13.10 7.51 -9.47
N PHE A 212 14.23 6.81 -9.21
CA PHE A 212 14.66 5.71 -10.06
C PHE A 212 13.63 4.57 -10.07
N GLY A 213 13.11 4.17 -8.91
CA GLY A 213 12.08 3.15 -8.80
C GLY A 213 10.77 3.53 -9.52
N ILE A 214 10.33 4.80 -9.42
CA ILE A 214 9.15 5.30 -10.14
C ILE A 214 9.36 5.22 -11.65
N ILE A 215 10.51 5.68 -12.14
CA ILE A 215 10.83 5.64 -13.57
C ILE A 215 10.85 4.20 -14.07
N LEU A 216 11.58 3.33 -13.38
CA LEU A 216 11.71 1.92 -13.73
C LEU A 216 10.35 1.22 -13.77
N GLY A 217 9.52 1.38 -12.74
CA GLY A 217 8.20 0.76 -12.68
C GLY A 217 7.25 1.26 -13.79
N ASN A 218 7.27 2.57 -14.10
CA ASN A 218 6.46 3.13 -15.18
C ASN A 218 7.00 2.79 -16.59
N LEU A 219 8.24 2.40 -16.73
CA LEU A 219 8.76 1.81 -17.96
C LEU A 219 8.33 0.36 -18.09
N LEU A 220 8.47 -0.44 -17.04
CA LEU A 220 8.15 -1.88 -17.04
C LEU A 220 6.67 -2.16 -17.29
N ILE A 221 5.74 -1.30 -16.81
CA ILE A 221 4.31 -1.51 -17.04
C ILE A 221 3.92 -1.55 -18.52
N LYS A 222 4.68 -0.92 -19.40
CA LYS A 222 4.41 -0.95 -20.85
C LYS A 222 4.49 -2.36 -21.44
N PHE A 223 5.21 -3.27 -20.79
CA PHE A 223 5.40 -4.66 -21.18
C PHE A 223 4.45 -5.62 -20.47
N ILE A 224 3.61 -5.11 -19.54
CA ILE A 224 2.73 -5.92 -18.69
C ILE A 224 1.31 -5.89 -19.29
N ASN A 225 0.80 -7.06 -19.66
CA ASN A 225 -0.59 -7.24 -20.08
C ASN A 225 -1.53 -7.45 -18.88
N GLU A 226 -2.85 -7.50 -19.11
CA GLU A 226 -3.85 -7.68 -18.06
C GLU A 226 -3.66 -8.96 -17.25
N HIS A 227 -3.23 -10.06 -17.89
CA HIS A 227 -3.02 -11.32 -17.22
C HIS A 227 -1.85 -11.24 -16.23
N ILE A 228 -0.69 -10.72 -16.68
CA ILE A 228 0.50 -10.51 -15.84
C ILE A 228 0.19 -9.53 -14.71
N PHE A 229 -0.52 -8.43 -14.98
CA PHE A 229 -0.92 -7.46 -13.96
C PHE A 229 -1.73 -8.11 -12.84
N ARG A 230 -2.71 -8.95 -13.19
CA ARG A 230 -3.51 -9.70 -12.20
C ARG A 230 -2.66 -10.69 -11.40
N ILE A 231 -1.71 -11.37 -12.05
CA ILE A 231 -0.78 -12.27 -11.35
C ILE A 231 0.01 -11.48 -10.31
N ILE A 232 0.56 -10.32 -10.68
CA ILE A 232 1.36 -9.49 -9.75
C ILE A 232 0.50 -9.03 -8.56
N ILE A 233 -0.73 -8.53 -8.79
CA ILE A 233 -1.64 -8.16 -7.69
C ILE A 233 -1.94 -9.36 -6.79
N ASN A 234 -2.04 -10.55 -7.36
CA ASN A 234 -2.38 -11.76 -6.63
C ASN A 234 -1.20 -12.34 -5.83
N ILE A 235 0.04 -11.99 -6.20
CA ILE A 235 1.26 -12.42 -5.49
C ILE A 235 1.60 -11.44 -4.36
N LEU A 236 1.28 -10.15 -4.53
CA LEU A 236 1.44 -9.13 -3.50
C LEU A 236 0.44 -9.31 -2.36
#